data_8c5e7c094d7ecff2688d86a28e594ad0
#
_entry.id   8c5e7c094d7ecff2688d86a28e594ad0
#
_cell.length_a   1.000
_cell.length_b   1.000
_cell.length_c   1.000
_cell.angle_alpha   90.00
_cell.angle_beta   90.00
_cell.angle_gamma   90.00
#
_symmetry.space_group_name_H-M   'P 1'
#
loop_
_entity.id
_entity.type
_entity.pdbx_description
1 polymer ?
#
loop_
_entity_poly.entity_id
_entity_poly.type
_entity_poly.pdbx_seq_one_letter_code
_entity_poly.pdbx_strand_id
1 'polypeptide(L)'
;LSATAGTAAVRMAQELFAPRLIRVEGASDTYENYYHIVSFRDKIKAVQKLTRRLPIRRGIIFVGRSFDAEHALEKLRFEGIKAVALLGQERRDQRRAALDAIRAGRANLLISTDLAARGLDIEDVDYVVHLDLPEDVRTYRHRAGRTARAGKVGAVISLVDEREIDKLKALAARMEIELSRVPRT
;
A
#
# COMPACT_ATOMS: atom_id res chain seq x y z
N LEU A 1 -13.83 19.57 -8.27
CA LEU A 1 -12.52 20.06 -7.75
C LEU A 1 -11.66 18.97 -7.07
N SER A 2 -11.99 17.67 -7.16
CA SER A 2 -11.23 16.60 -6.47
C SER A 2 -10.43 15.67 -7.41
N ALA A 3 -10.55 15.81 -8.72
CA ALA A 3 -9.80 14.99 -9.69
C ALA A 3 -8.28 15.30 -9.74
N THR A 4 -7.88 16.46 -9.22
CA THR A 4 -6.48 16.93 -9.29
C THR A 4 -5.55 16.29 -8.25
N ALA A 5 -6.09 15.78 -7.13
CA ALA A 5 -5.25 15.22 -6.06
C ALA A 5 -4.74 13.80 -6.40
N GLY A 6 -5.55 12.96 -7.05
CA GLY A 6 -5.11 11.64 -7.55
C GLY A 6 -4.05 11.76 -8.64
N THR A 7 -4.26 12.73 -9.56
CA THR A 7 -3.30 13.01 -10.63
C THR A 7 -1.97 13.57 -10.10
N ALA A 8 -2.00 14.35 -9.02
CA ALA A 8 -0.77 14.88 -8.39
C ALA A 8 0.03 13.77 -7.69
N ALA A 9 -0.64 12.86 -6.99
CA ALA A 9 0.00 11.72 -6.34
C ALA A 9 0.67 10.79 -7.35
N VAL A 10 0.01 10.52 -8.46
CA VAL A 10 0.54 9.74 -9.58
C VAL A 10 1.70 10.46 -10.25
N ARG A 11 1.58 11.77 -10.56
CA ARG A 11 2.70 12.56 -11.10
C ARG A 11 3.92 12.54 -10.18
N MET A 12 3.73 12.73 -8.88
CA MET A 12 4.83 12.69 -7.93
C MET A 12 5.45 11.30 -7.80
N ALA A 13 4.65 10.24 -7.84
CA ALA A 13 5.18 8.88 -7.93
C ALA A 13 5.98 8.70 -9.22
N GLN A 14 5.50 9.24 -10.35
CA GLN A 14 6.21 9.25 -11.62
C GLN A 14 7.54 10.03 -11.57
N GLU A 15 7.54 11.21 -11.00
CA GLU A 15 8.74 12.06 -10.88
C GLU A 15 9.78 11.49 -9.90
N LEU A 16 9.31 10.85 -8.82
CA LEU A 16 10.18 10.23 -7.81
C LEU A 16 10.75 8.89 -8.26
N PHE A 17 10.06 8.21 -9.16
CA PHE A 17 10.37 6.83 -9.53
C PHE A 17 10.79 6.67 -10.99
N ALA A 18 10.97 7.77 -11.74
CA ALA A 18 11.39 7.87 -13.16
C ALA A 18 10.93 6.67 -14.02
N PRO A 19 9.84 6.80 -14.76
CA PRO A 19 8.90 5.75 -15.05
C PRO A 19 8.88 5.24 -16.49
N ARG A 20 8.34 4.07 -16.69
CA ARG A 20 7.43 3.79 -17.81
C ARG A 20 6.10 3.34 -17.21
N LEU A 21 5.11 4.20 -17.34
CA LEU A 21 3.73 3.91 -17.03
C LEU A 21 3.12 3.04 -18.10
N ILE A 22 2.45 1.96 -17.66
CA ILE A 22 1.51 1.28 -18.52
C ILE A 22 0.19 1.17 -17.78
N ARG A 23 -0.82 1.72 -18.43
CA ARG A 23 -2.21 1.68 -18.02
C ARG A 23 -2.77 0.32 -18.38
N VAL A 24 -3.27 -0.42 -17.42
CA VAL A 24 -4.10 -1.60 -17.70
C VAL A 24 -5.53 -1.12 -17.94
N GLU A 25 -5.94 -1.12 -19.21
CA GLU A 25 -7.34 -0.93 -19.58
C GLU A 25 -8.07 -2.26 -19.41
N GLY A 26 -9.12 -2.27 -18.58
CA GLY A 26 -9.97 -3.46 -18.49
C GLY A 26 -10.68 -3.72 -17.16
N ALA A 27 -10.35 -3.01 -16.09
CA ALA A 27 -11.13 -3.06 -14.85
C ALA A 27 -11.63 -1.65 -14.52
N SER A 28 -12.81 -1.55 -13.92
CA SER A 28 -13.43 -0.27 -13.53
C SER A 28 -12.61 0.55 -12.52
N ASP A 29 -11.53 0.00 -12.00
CA ASP A 29 -10.64 0.60 -11.02
C ASP A 29 -9.23 0.74 -11.61
N THR A 30 -8.81 1.97 -11.88
CA THR A 30 -7.50 2.29 -12.47
C THR A 30 -6.48 2.50 -11.36
N TYR A 31 -5.66 1.51 -11.05
CA TYR A 31 -4.50 1.67 -10.16
C TYR A 31 -3.21 1.31 -10.90
N GLU A 32 -2.13 1.95 -10.51
CA GLU A 32 -0.80 1.71 -11.05
C GLU A 32 -0.03 0.76 -10.15
N ASN A 33 0.77 -0.13 -10.74
CA ASN A 33 1.51 -1.15 -10.03
C ASN A 33 3.00 -0.85 -10.07
N TYR A 34 3.60 -0.68 -8.88
CA TYR A 34 5.01 -0.43 -8.71
C TYR A 34 5.65 -1.50 -7.85
N TYR A 35 6.95 -1.68 -8.01
CA TYR A 35 7.74 -2.46 -7.06
C TYR A 35 9.07 -1.80 -6.76
N HIS A 36 9.55 -2.02 -5.55
CA HIS A 36 10.84 -1.55 -5.09
C HIS A 36 11.65 -2.71 -4.52
N ILE A 37 12.87 -2.90 -5.06
CA ILE A 37 13.76 -3.94 -4.57
C ILE A 37 14.50 -3.38 -3.37
N VAL A 38 14.29 -4.02 -2.22
CA VAL A 38 14.84 -3.60 -0.94
C VAL A 38 15.08 -4.81 -0.06
N SER A 39 16.16 -4.82 0.74
CA SER A 39 16.38 -5.91 1.69
C SER A 39 15.22 -6.03 2.68
N PHE A 40 14.94 -7.23 3.16
CA PHE A 40 13.88 -7.46 4.16
C PHE A 40 14.01 -6.52 5.37
N ARG A 41 15.26 -6.30 5.84
CA ARG A 41 15.57 -5.42 6.99
C ARG A 41 15.25 -3.95 6.74
N ASP A 42 15.29 -3.52 5.49
CA ASP A 42 15.09 -2.13 5.09
C ASP A 42 13.68 -1.81 4.60
N LYS A 43 12.78 -2.81 4.52
CA LYS A 43 11.39 -2.59 4.07
C LYS A 43 10.67 -1.49 4.85
N ILE A 44 10.83 -1.44 6.19
CA ILE A 44 10.22 -0.38 7.01
C ILE A 44 10.84 0.98 6.71
N LYS A 45 12.16 1.06 6.52
CA LYS A 45 12.82 2.31 6.09
C LYS A 45 12.34 2.77 4.71
N ALA A 46 12.07 1.82 3.80
CA ALA A 46 11.49 2.14 2.50
C ALA A 46 10.08 2.75 2.66
N VAL A 47 9.24 2.19 3.53
CA VAL A 47 7.93 2.80 3.87
C VAL A 47 8.11 4.21 4.42
N GLN A 48 9.04 4.43 5.34
CA GLN A 48 9.32 5.76 5.90
C GLN A 48 9.70 6.76 4.81
N LYS A 49 10.57 6.37 3.87
CA LYS A 49 10.94 7.21 2.73
C LYS A 49 9.73 7.51 1.81
N LEU A 50 8.91 6.51 1.54
CA LEU A 50 7.69 6.68 0.74
C LEU A 50 6.75 7.69 1.40
N THR A 51 6.49 7.57 2.70
CA THR A 51 5.58 8.47 3.43
C THR A 51 6.06 9.90 3.52
N ARG A 52 7.38 10.13 3.50
CA ARG A 52 7.94 11.48 3.50
C ARG A 52 7.94 12.15 2.11
N ARG A 53 7.95 11.34 1.05
CA ARG A 53 8.04 11.82 -0.33
C ARG A 53 6.69 11.90 -1.04
N LEU A 54 5.77 11.02 -0.68
CA LEU A 54 4.46 10.98 -1.29
C LEU A 54 3.43 11.72 -0.42
N PRO A 55 2.52 12.51 -1.01
CA PRO A 55 1.45 13.17 -0.28
C PRO A 55 0.38 12.16 0.13
N ILE A 56 0.72 11.24 1.04
CA ILE A 56 -0.17 10.20 1.52
C ILE A 56 -1.15 10.80 2.50
N ARG A 57 -2.40 10.96 2.09
CA ARG A 57 -3.50 11.28 3.00
C ARG A 57 -4.01 10.04 3.71
N ARG A 58 -4.15 8.94 2.97
CA ARG A 58 -4.55 7.63 3.47
C ARG A 58 -3.80 6.54 2.74
N GLY A 59 -3.18 5.62 3.48
CA GLY A 59 -2.52 4.46 2.92
C GLY A 59 -2.79 3.21 3.75
N ILE A 60 -2.77 2.05 3.10
CA ILE A 60 -2.81 0.74 3.78
C ILE A 60 -1.52 0.02 3.50
N ILE A 61 -0.89 -0.50 4.56
CA ILE A 61 0.29 -1.35 4.51
C ILE A 61 -0.13 -2.76 4.87
N PHE A 62 0.02 -3.69 3.94
CA PHE A 62 -0.25 -5.10 4.18
C PHE A 62 0.99 -5.83 4.66
N VAL A 63 0.85 -6.53 5.77
CA VAL A 63 1.86 -7.41 6.36
C VAL A 63 1.35 -8.84 6.44
N GLY A 64 2.25 -9.82 6.38
CA GLY A 64 1.90 -11.23 6.44
C GLY A 64 1.68 -11.75 7.86
N ARG A 65 2.36 -11.17 8.86
CA ARG A 65 2.34 -11.62 10.26
C ARG A 65 2.00 -10.49 11.21
N SER A 66 1.25 -10.80 12.28
CA SER A 66 0.92 -9.83 13.32
C SER A 66 2.15 -9.24 14.00
N PHE A 67 3.20 -10.05 14.20
CA PHE A 67 4.48 -9.60 14.76
C PHE A 67 5.13 -8.52 13.86
N ASP A 68 5.17 -8.75 12.54
CA ASP A 68 5.76 -7.78 11.62
C ASP A 68 4.97 -6.46 11.62
N ALA A 69 3.66 -6.53 11.84
CA ALA A 69 2.79 -5.36 11.93
C ALA A 69 3.07 -4.51 13.18
N GLU A 70 3.24 -5.12 14.34
CA GLU A 70 3.56 -4.41 15.60
C GLU A 70 4.91 -3.71 15.49
N HIS A 71 5.93 -4.42 15.04
CA HIS A 71 7.25 -3.87 14.82
C HIS A 71 7.26 -2.72 13.78
N ALA A 72 6.52 -2.88 12.68
CA ALA A 72 6.36 -1.82 11.71
C ALA A 72 5.68 -0.59 12.32
N LEU A 73 4.63 -0.79 13.13
CA LEU A 73 3.90 0.29 13.81
C LEU A 73 4.81 1.08 14.74
N GLU A 74 5.56 0.39 15.60
CA GLU A 74 6.50 1.03 16.54
C GLU A 74 7.53 1.88 15.82
N LYS A 75 8.19 1.33 14.80
CA LYS A 75 9.18 2.05 14.00
C LYS A 75 8.62 3.27 13.28
N LEU A 76 7.44 3.13 12.68
CA LEU A 76 6.80 4.26 11.98
C LEU A 76 6.41 5.36 12.96
N ARG A 77 5.86 5.02 14.13
CA ARG A 77 5.51 5.98 15.18
C ARG A 77 6.74 6.69 15.76
N PHE A 78 7.83 5.97 15.98
CA PHE A 78 9.09 6.54 16.45
C PHE A 78 9.60 7.65 15.51
N GLU A 79 9.38 7.49 14.20
CA GLU A 79 9.73 8.48 13.18
C GLU A 79 8.66 9.57 12.99
N GLY A 80 7.69 9.66 13.89
CA GLY A 80 6.63 10.68 13.85
C GLY A 80 5.52 10.43 12.82
N ILE A 81 5.47 9.26 12.20
CA ILE A 81 4.44 8.90 11.23
C ILE A 81 3.17 8.48 11.96
N LYS A 82 2.06 9.12 11.62
CA LYS A 82 0.75 8.86 12.22
C LYS A 82 0.17 7.54 11.69
N ALA A 83 0.52 6.43 12.32
CA ALA A 83 0.10 5.10 11.93
C ALA A 83 -0.75 4.42 13.02
N VAL A 84 -1.68 3.57 12.59
CA VAL A 84 -2.47 2.65 13.43
C VAL A 84 -2.40 1.25 12.84
N ALA A 85 -2.67 0.22 13.66
CA ALA A 85 -2.66 -1.17 13.20
C ALA A 85 -4.00 -1.85 13.47
N LEU A 86 -4.35 -2.80 12.59
CA LEU A 86 -5.43 -3.76 12.76
C LEU A 86 -4.91 -5.14 12.38
N LEU A 87 -4.78 -6.02 13.37
CA LEU A 87 -4.10 -7.32 13.26
C LEU A 87 -5.08 -8.51 13.27
N GLY A 88 -6.34 -8.25 13.64
CA GLY A 88 -7.41 -9.25 13.69
C GLY A 88 -7.70 -9.80 15.07
N GLN A 89 -6.94 -9.40 16.08
CA GLN A 89 -7.14 -9.82 17.48
C GLN A 89 -7.68 -8.69 18.37
N GLU A 90 -7.86 -7.50 17.77
CA GLU A 90 -8.35 -6.33 18.49
C GLU A 90 -9.79 -6.52 18.94
N ARG A 91 -10.08 -5.98 20.11
CA ARG A 91 -11.46 -5.83 20.58
C ARG A 91 -12.21 -4.85 19.66
N ARG A 92 -13.52 -4.96 19.64
CA ARG A 92 -14.39 -4.15 18.76
C ARG A 92 -14.20 -2.63 18.96
N ASP A 93 -13.97 -2.19 20.18
CA ASP A 93 -13.69 -0.78 20.52
C ASP A 93 -12.33 -0.30 19.94
N GLN A 94 -11.28 -1.10 20.06
CA GLN A 94 -9.96 -0.80 19.51
C GLN A 94 -10.00 -0.72 17.97
N ARG A 95 -10.68 -1.70 17.34
CA ARG A 95 -10.89 -1.70 15.88
C ARG A 95 -11.62 -0.44 15.42
N ARG A 96 -12.69 -0.06 16.12
CA ARG A 96 -13.44 1.16 15.82
C ARG A 96 -12.58 2.41 15.99
N ALA A 97 -11.82 2.51 17.07
CA ALA A 97 -10.93 3.65 17.31
C ALA A 97 -9.86 3.82 16.22
N ALA A 98 -9.26 2.72 15.72
CA ALA A 98 -8.30 2.75 14.63
C ALA A 98 -8.93 3.24 13.32
N LEU A 99 -10.13 2.75 12.98
CA LEU A 99 -10.87 3.17 11.78
C LEU A 99 -11.26 4.65 11.86
N ASP A 100 -11.75 5.10 13.00
CA ASP A 100 -12.13 6.50 13.24
C ASP A 100 -10.89 7.44 13.20
N ALA A 101 -9.71 6.95 13.61
CA ALA A 101 -8.47 7.71 13.48
C ALA A 101 -8.09 7.94 12.01
N ILE A 102 -8.21 6.92 11.16
CA ILE A 102 -7.96 7.03 9.71
C ILE A 102 -9.00 7.95 9.03
N ARG A 103 -10.29 7.73 9.33
CA ARG A 103 -11.38 8.54 8.74
C ARG A 103 -11.27 10.01 9.09
N ALA A 104 -10.91 10.31 10.34
CA ALA A 104 -10.74 11.67 10.84
C ALA A 104 -9.39 12.32 10.47
N GLY A 105 -8.50 11.61 9.76
CA GLY A 105 -7.17 12.11 9.41
C GLY A 105 -6.20 12.24 10.60
N ARG A 106 -6.55 11.66 11.75
CA ARG A 106 -5.65 11.57 12.91
C ARG A 106 -4.52 10.56 12.69
N ALA A 107 -4.74 9.58 11.82
CA ALA A 107 -3.72 8.68 11.28
C ALA A 107 -3.77 8.69 9.75
N ASN A 108 -2.61 8.53 9.12
CA ASN A 108 -2.45 8.51 7.67
C ASN A 108 -2.25 7.09 7.15
N LEU A 109 -1.71 6.21 7.96
CA LEU A 109 -1.39 4.84 7.58
C LEU A 109 -2.10 3.83 8.46
N LEU A 110 -2.68 2.83 7.83
CA LEU A 110 -3.19 1.63 8.46
C LEU A 110 -2.26 0.46 8.14
N ILE A 111 -1.70 -0.19 9.14
CA ILE A 111 -1.02 -1.47 9.00
C ILE A 111 -2.04 -2.57 9.24
N SER A 112 -2.14 -3.54 8.35
CA SER A 112 -3.14 -4.61 8.48
C SER A 112 -2.66 -5.93 7.90
N THR A 113 -3.16 -7.02 8.48
CA THR A 113 -3.11 -8.35 7.88
C THR A 113 -4.29 -8.53 6.92
N ASP A 114 -4.22 -9.50 6.01
CA ASP A 114 -5.34 -9.83 5.12
C ASP A 114 -6.61 -10.20 5.88
N LEU A 115 -6.45 -10.94 6.99
CA LEU A 115 -7.58 -11.35 7.83
C LEU A 115 -8.28 -10.15 8.47
N ALA A 116 -7.50 -9.24 9.04
CA ALA A 116 -8.03 -8.04 9.69
C ALA A 116 -8.64 -7.05 8.70
N ALA A 117 -8.10 -7.02 7.47
CA ALA A 117 -8.58 -6.15 6.40
C ALA A 117 -9.90 -6.63 5.78
N ARG A 118 -10.30 -7.89 5.99
CA ARG A 118 -11.59 -8.38 5.50
C ARG A 118 -12.75 -7.65 6.18
N GLY A 119 -13.69 -7.17 5.37
CA GLY A 119 -14.84 -6.39 5.87
C GLY A 119 -14.49 -5.02 6.46
N LEU A 120 -13.28 -4.52 6.21
CA LEU A 120 -12.95 -3.13 6.50
C LEU A 120 -13.67 -2.21 5.51
N ASP A 121 -14.47 -1.31 6.06
CA ASP A 121 -15.00 -0.15 5.35
C ASP A 121 -13.93 0.98 5.31
N ILE A 122 -12.78 0.65 4.75
CA ILE A 122 -11.73 1.59 4.36
C ILE A 122 -11.49 1.42 2.88
N GLU A 123 -12.04 2.33 2.16
CA GLU A 123 -11.91 2.45 0.72
C GLU A 123 -11.34 3.82 0.40
N ASP A 124 -10.96 4.02 -0.85
CA ASP A 124 -10.47 5.30 -1.33
C ASP A 124 -9.15 5.73 -0.66
N VAL A 125 -8.24 4.76 -0.49
CA VAL A 125 -6.88 5.06 -0.07
C VAL A 125 -6.04 5.46 -1.28
N ASP A 126 -5.09 6.37 -1.06
CA ASP A 126 -4.18 6.85 -2.11
C ASP A 126 -3.19 5.74 -2.52
N TYR A 127 -2.73 4.96 -1.52
CA TYR A 127 -1.71 3.94 -1.71
C TYR A 127 -2.02 2.65 -0.95
N VAL A 128 -1.76 1.54 -1.63
CA VAL A 128 -1.64 0.21 -1.02
C VAL A 128 -0.18 -0.20 -1.08
N VAL A 129 0.41 -0.54 0.05
CA VAL A 129 1.80 -1.01 0.15
C VAL A 129 1.81 -2.47 0.56
N HIS A 130 2.45 -3.33 -0.21
CA HIS A 130 2.74 -4.69 0.18
C HIS A 130 4.10 -4.72 0.88
N LEU A 131 4.13 -4.78 2.20
CA LEU A 131 5.33 -5.04 2.98
C LEU A 131 5.73 -6.53 2.82
N ASP A 132 4.70 -7.40 2.79
CA ASP A 132 4.82 -8.79 2.37
C ASP A 132 3.94 -9.04 1.15
N LEU A 133 4.51 -9.76 0.16
CA LEU A 133 3.77 -10.10 -1.05
C LEU A 133 2.56 -10.99 -0.73
N PRO A 134 1.43 -10.79 -1.42
CA PRO A 134 0.30 -11.69 -1.32
C PRO A 134 0.66 -13.09 -1.85
N GLU A 135 -0.03 -14.11 -1.34
CA GLU A 135 0.20 -15.49 -1.73
C GLU A 135 -0.31 -15.78 -3.15
N ASP A 136 -1.40 -15.12 -3.55
CA ASP A 136 -2.09 -15.39 -4.81
C ASP A 136 -2.68 -14.12 -5.44
N VAL A 137 -3.14 -14.27 -6.68
CA VAL A 137 -3.77 -13.21 -7.49
C VAL A 137 -5.04 -12.66 -6.83
N ARG A 138 -5.84 -13.51 -6.18
CA ARG A 138 -7.08 -13.08 -5.53
C ARG A 138 -6.78 -12.15 -4.38
N THR A 139 -5.82 -12.52 -3.54
CA THR A 139 -5.35 -11.68 -2.42
C THR A 139 -4.76 -10.37 -2.93
N TYR A 140 -3.95 -10.41 -4.01
CA TYR A 140 -3.43 -9.19 -4.63
C TYR A 140 -4.56 -8.23 -5.04
N ARG A 141 -5.54 -8.73 -5.80
CA ARG A 141 -6.69 -7.94 -6.26
C ARG A 141 -7.52 -7.40 -5.10
N HIS A 142 -7.73 -8.18 -4.05
CA HIS A 142 -8.46 -7.73 -2.86
C HIS A 142 -7.74 -6.61 -2.11
N ARG A 143 -6.40 -6.65 -2.04
CA ARG A 143 -5.60 -5.57 -1.47
C ARG A 143 -5.61 -4.33 -2.37
N ALA A 144 -5.36 -4.51 -3.65
CA ALA A 144 -5.37 -3.44 -4.65
C ALA A 144 -6.73 -2.72 -4.73
N GLY A 145 -7.83 -3.47 -4.64
CA GLY A 145 -9.19 -2.89 -4.64
C GLY A 145 -9.54 -2.02 -3.41
N ARG A 146 -8.59 -1.72 -2.54
CA ARG A 146 -8.72 -0.68 -1.50
C ARG A 146 -8.39 0.71 -2.00
N THR A 147 -7.69 0.80 -3.13
CA THR A 147 -7.36 2.04 -3.82
C THR A 147 -8.12 2.17 -5.14
N ALA A 148 -7.97 3.29 -5.82
CA ALA A 148 -8.48 3.55 -7.18
C ALA A 148 -10.00 3.41 -7.34
N ARG A 149 -10.79 3.85 -6.36
CA ARG A 149 -12.25 3.84 -6.45
C ARG A 149 -12.81 5.21 -6.83
N ALA A 150 -14.04 5.21 -7.34
CA ALA A 150 -14.79 6.43 -7.69
C ALA A 150 -14.06 7.34 -8.70
N GLY A 151 -13.35 6.76 -9.67
CA GLY A 151 -12.66 7.51 -10.72
C GLY A 151 -11.34 8.16 -10.27
N LYS A 152 -10.83 7.83 -9.09
CA LYS A 152 -9.51 8.27 -8.64
C LYS A 152 -8.45 7.27 -9.08
N VAL A 153 -7.27 7.78 -9.39
CA VAL A 153 -6.10 6.94 -9.67
C VAL A 153 -5.39 6.65 -8.36
N GLY A 154 -5.15 5.37 -8.08
CA GLY A 154 -4.42 4.91 -6.92
C GLY A 154 -3.14 4.19 -7.30
N ALA A 155 -2.29 3.86 -6.34
CA ALA A 155 -1.09 3.09 -6.59
C ALA A 155 -0.92 1.92 -5.62
N VAL A 156 -0.41 0.81 -6.16
CA VAL A 156 0.00 -0.37 -5.41
C VAL A 156 1.51 -0.46 -5.47
N ILE A 157 2.18 -0.50 -4.33
CA ILE A 157 3.64 -0.54 -4.23
C ILE A 157 4.05 -1.83 -3.50
N SER A 158 4.76 -2.71 -4.19
CA SER A 158 5.26 -3.95 -3.61
C SER A 158 6.73 -3.80 -3.21
N LEU A 159 7.03 -3.94 -1.92
CA LEU A 159 8.39 -3.97 -1.40
C LEU A 159 8.88 -5.41 -1.42
N VAL A 160 9.85 -5.70 -2.28
CA VAL A 160 10.35 -7.07 -2.51
C VAL A 160 11.85 -7.16 -2.25
N ASP A 161 12.30 -8.27 -1.71
CA ASP A 161 13.70 -8.62 -1.77
C ASP A 161 14.02 -9.37 -3.08
N GLU A 162 15.30 -9.64 -3.34
CA GLU A 162 15.70 -10.28 -4.58
C GLU A 162 15.09 -11.67 -4.77
N ARG A 163 14.78 -12.39 -3.68
CA ARG A 163 14.17 -13.73 -3.72
C ARG A 163 12.69 -13.69 -4.03
N GLU A 164 12.03 -12.57 -3.75
CA GLU A 164 10.60 -12.36 -3.98
C GLU A 164 10.28 -11.88 -5.40
N ILE A 165 11.30 -11.46 -6.20
CA ILE A 165 11.10 -10.88 -7.54
C ILE A 165 10.38 -11.85 -8.47
N ASP A 166 10.79 -13.12 -8.50
CA ASP A 166 10.18 -14.10 -9.40
C ASP A 166 8.73 -14.40 -9.01
N LYS A 167 8.43 -14.45 -7.69
CA LYS A 167 7.05 -14.56 -7.20
C LYS A 167 6.20 -13.37 -7.67
N LEU A 168 6.73 -12.15 -7.55
CA LEU A 168 6.02 -10.94 -7.99
C LEU A 168 5.77 -10.96 -9.51
N LYS A 169 6.77 -11.32 -10.31
CA LYS A 169 6.63 -11.43 -11.77
C LYS A 169 5.59 -12.50 -12.15
N ALA A 170 5.59 -13.65 -11.48
CA ALA A 170 4.61 -14.70 -11.71
C ALA A 170 3.18 -14.24 -11.38
N LEU A 171 2.98 -13.49 -10.29
CA LEU A 171 1.70 -12.88 -9.95
C LEU A 171 1.26 -11.87 -11.02
N ALA A 172 2.16 -11.01 -11.46
CA ALA A 172 1.87 -9.99 -12.47
C ALA A 172 1.50 -10.62 -13.82
N ALA A 173 2.24 -11.63 -14.27
CA ALA A 173 1.94 -12.35 -15.50
C ALA A 173 0.55 -13.01 -15.46
N ARG A 174 0.18 -13.62 -14.33
CA ARG A 174 -1.16 -14.23 -14.16
C ARG A 174 -2.30 -13.20 -14.07
N MET A 175 -1.99 -11.97 -13.77
CA MET A 175 -2.95 -10.86 -13.72
C MET A 175 -2.97 -10.05 -15.01
N GLU A 176 -2.04 -10.32 -15.93
CA GLU A 176 -1.83 -9.53 -17.16
C GLU A 176 -1.55 -8.04 -16.86
N ILE A 177 -0.85 -7.79 -15.74
CA ILE A 177 -0.47 -6.43 -15.35
C ILE A 177 1.01 -6.19 -15.60
N GLU A 178 1.35 -4.96 -15.94
CA GLU A 178 2.72 -4.53 -16.00
C GLU A 178 3.20 -3.96 -14.67
N LEU A 179 4.45 -4.25 -14.35
CA LEU A 179 5.13 -3.79 -13.16
C LEU A 179 6.18 -2.77 -13.52
N SER A 180 6.10 -1.59 -12.95
CA SER A 180 7.16 -0.58 -13.04
C SER A 180 8.10 -0.68 -11.85
N ARG A 181 9.41 -0.72 -12.14
CA ARG A 181 10.42 -0.73 -11.09
C ARG A 181 10.66 0.67 -10.58
N VAL A 182 10.66 0.82 -9.25
CA VAL A 182 11.13 2.04 -8.60
C VAL A 182 12.65 2.11 -8.68
N PRO A 183 13.26 3.20 -9.18
CA PRO A 183 14.71 3.35 -9.23
C PRO A 183 15.35 3.25 -7.85
N ARG A 184 16.57 2.70 -7.80
CA ARG A 184 17.41 2.78 -6.60
C ARG A 184 17.77 4.26 -6.37
N THR A 185 17.43 4.80 -5.23
CA THR A 185 17.95 6.08 -4.73
C THR A 185 19.09 5.83 -3.79
#